data_9521641dc7b0d94f22a85e0ce30cbefe
#
_entry.id   9521641dc7b0d94f22a85e0ce30cbefe
#
_cell.length_a   1.000
_cell.length_b   1.000
_cell.length_c   1.000
_cell.angle_alpha   90.00
_cell.angle_beta   90.00
_cell.angle_gamma   90.00
#
_symmetry.space_group_name_H-M   'P 1'
#
loop_
_entity.id
_entity.type
_entity.pdbx_description
1 polymer ?
#
loop_
_entity_poly.entity_id
_entity_poly.type
_entity_poly.pdbx_seq_one_letter_code
_entity_poly.pdbx_strand_id
1 'polypeptide(L)'
;MNTYNCIADDVKLGTDVRLSKFINLYGCEIGDETKIGAFVEIQKNASVGKCCKISSHTFVCEGVVIEDNVFIGHGVMFINDSYPRATTGDGNLQTEADWKVERTVIKKGASIGSGATILSKIKIGANAIVGAGSVVTKDVPPNAIVAGNPARVLRYIEHTVEGHNEHF
;
A
#
# COMPACT_ATOMS: atom_id res chain seq x y z
N MET A 1 -20.75 -6.74 -17.13
CA MET A 1 -20.26 -7.46 -15.93
C MET A 1 -18.84 -7.92 -16.19
N ASN A 2 -17.87 -7.52 -15.37
CA ASN A 2 -16.46 -7.89 -15.61
C ASN A 2 -16.24 -9.31 -15.06
N THR A 3 -16.31 -10.32 -15.91
CA THR A 3 -16.39 -11.76 -15.56
C THR A 3 -15.19 -12.27 -14.75
N TYR A 4 -14.12 -11.48 -14.63
CA TYR A 4 -12.87 -11.90 -14.02
C TYR A 4 -12.51 -11.15 -12.72
N ASN A 5 -13.39 -10.27 -12.24
CA ASN A 5 -13.16 -9.52 -11.01
C ASN A 5 -14.15 -9.98 -9.93
N CYS A 6 -13.62 -10.16 -8.72
CA CYS A 6 -14.43 -10.37 -7.52
C CYS A 6 -14.47 -9.03 -6.75
N ILE A 7 -15.61 -8.35 -6.85
CA ILE A 7 -15.83 -7.05 -6.18
C ILE A 7 -17.11 -7.20 -5.36
N ALA A 8 -16.97 -7.12 -4.04
CA ALA A 8 -18.10 -7.21 -3.14
C ALA A 8 -18.96 -5.94 -3.18
N ASP A 9 -20.24 -6.09 -2.83
CA ASP A 9 -21.22 -5.00 -2.91
C ASP A 9 -20.94 -3.84 -1.93
N ASP A 10 -20.13 -4.09 -0.90
CA ASP A 10 -19.74 -3.12 0.11
C ASP A 10 -18.51 -2.26 -0.26
N VAL A 11 -17.92 -2.49 -1.44
CA VAL A 11 -16.79 -1.70 -1.96
C VAL A 11 -17.27 -0.33 -2.42
N LYS A 12 -16.61 0.73 -1.95
CA LYS A 12 -16.87 2.10 -2.39
C LYS A 12 -15.83 2.53 -3.41
N LEU A 13 -16.28 2.78 -4.64
CA LEU A 13 -15.45 3.30 -5.72
C LEU A 13 -15.78 4.75 -6.00
N GLY A 14 -14.75 5.59 -6.08
CA GLY A 14 -14.84 6.97 -6.54
C GLY A 14 -15.10 7.06 -8.05
N THR A 15 -15.09 8.29 -8.54
CA THR A 15 -15.27 8.61 -9.96
C THR A 15 -14.04 8.20 -10.78
N ASP A 16 -14.26 7.66 -11.97
CA ASP A 16 -13.20 7.31 -12.95
C ASP A 16 -12.13 6.33 -12.41
N VAL A 17 -12.47 5.51 -11.43
CA VAL A 17 -11.60 4.42 -10.98
C VAL A 17 -11.42 3.39 -12.09
N ARG A 18 -10.17 3.05 -12.40
CA ARG A 18 -9.82 2.09 -13.45
C ARG A 18 -9.36 0.78 -12.85
N LEU A 19 -10.14 -0.26 -13.07
CA LEU A 19 -9.87 -1.60 -12.59
C LEU A 19 -9.38 -2.49 -13.73
N SER A 20 -8.27 -3.22 -13.51
CA SER A 20 -7.78 -4.25 -14.41
C SER A 20 -8.58 -5.55 -14.24
N LYS A 21 -8.02 -6.70 -14.59
CA LYS A 21 -8.67 -8.02 -14.46
C LYS A 21 -8.13 -8.80 -13.26
N PHE A 22 -8.90 -9.79 -12.81
CA PHE A 22 -8.53 -10.70 -11.71
C PHE A 22 -8.25 -9.97 -10.39
N ILE A 23 -9.09 -8.98 -10.08
CA ILE A 23 -9.01 -8.17 -8.86
C ILE A 23 -9.96 -8.76 -7.82
N ASN A 24 -9.53 -8.75 -6.55
CA ASN A 24 -10.36 -9.13 -5.40
C ASN A 24 -10.48 -7.93 -4.44
N LEU A 25 -11.67 -7.33 -4.36
CA LEU A 25 -11.96 -6.18 -3.49
C LEU A 25 -13.15 -6.48 -2.60
N TYR A 26 -13.04 -6.18 -1.31
CA TYR A 26 -14.15 -6.29 -0.37
C TYR A 26 -13.98 -5.31 0.81
N GLY A 27 -15.07 -4.67 1.23
CA GLY A 27 -15.13 -3.77 2.38
C GLY A 27 -14.15 -2.60 2.38
N CYS A 28 -13.64 -2.21 1.20
CA CYS A 28 -12.63 -1.17 1.05
C CYS A 28 -13.17 0.08 0.34
N GLU A 29 -12.42 1.15 0.42
CA GLU A 29 -12.72 2.42 -0.25
C GLU A 29 -11.58 2.81 -1.21
N ILE A 30 -11.92 3.20 -2.44
CA ILE A 30 -10.95 3.62 -3.47
C ILE A 30 -11.39 4.97 -4.03
N GLY A 31 -10.53 5.97 -3.88
CA GLY A 31 -10.77 7.34 -4.33
C GLY A 31 -10.70 7.55 -5.84
N ASP A 32 -11.14 8.72 -6.27
CA ASP A 32 -11.30 9.10 -7.65
C ASP A 32 -10.00 8.94 -8.48
N GLU A 33 -10.15 8.63 -9.76
CA GLU A 33 -9.08 8.55 -10.76
C GLU A 33 -7.96 7.54 -10.43
N THR A 34 -8.16 6.68 -9.43
CA THR A 34 -7.19 5.67 -9.02
C THR A 34 -7.19 4.48 -9.97
N LYS A 35 -6.00 3.93 -10.22
CA LYS A 35 -5.79 2.77 -11.09
C LYS A 35 -5.37 1.56 -10.28
N ILE A 36 -6.10 0.45 -10.43
CA ILE A 36 -5.83 -0.83 -9.79
C ILE A 36 -5.40 -1.84 -10.85
N GLY A 37 -4.18 -2.36 -10.70
CA GLY A 37 -3.57 -3.35 -11.57
C GLY A 37 -4.19 -4.75 -11.44
N ALA A 38 -3.81 -5.66 -12.32
CA ALA A 38 -4.30 -7.03 -12.29
C ALA A 38 -3.79 -7.81 -11.07
N PHE A 39 -4.58 -8.77 -10.59
CA PHE A 39 -4.24 -9.62 -9.45
C PHE A 39 -3.98 -8.84 -8.14
N VAL A 40 -4.60 -7.69 -7.99
CA VAL A 40 -4.56 -6.91 -6.74
C VAL A 40 -5.68 -7.40 -5.82
N GLU A 41 -5.35 -7.58 -4.55
CA GLU A 41 -6.32 -7.76 -3.48
C GLU A 41 -6.28 -6.57 -2.53
N ILE A 42 -7.46 -6.01 -2.20
CA ILE A 42 -7.63 -4.97 -1.18
C ILE A 42 -8.74 -5.41 -0.23
N GLN A 43 -8.39 -5.54 1.03
CA GLN A 43 -9.27 -6.09 2.06
C GLN A 43 -10.14 -5.02 2.72
N LYS A 44 -11.12 -5.50 3.49
CA LYS A 44 -12.03 -4.67 4.29
C LYS A 44 -11.25 -3.67 5.17
N ASN A 45 -11.86 -2.53 5.42
CA ASN A 45 -11.28 -1.46 6.25
C ASN A 45 -9.93 -0.92 5.75
N ALA A 46 -9.51 -1.26 4.54
CA ALA A 46 -8.43 -0.58 3.84
C ALA A 46 -8.99 0.58 3.00
N SER A 47 -8.19 1.63 2.85
CA SER A 47 -8.56 2.77 2.01
C SER A 47 -7.42 3.21 1.11
N VAL A 48 -7.76 3.55 -0.13
CA VAL A 48 -6.86 4.12 -1.13
C VAL A 48 -7.42 5.48 -1.55
N GLY A 49 -6.61 6.52 -1.45
CA GLY A 49 -6.95 7.88 -1.84
C GLY A 49 -7.12 8.04 -3.35
N LYS A 50 -7.25 9.29 -3.78
CA LYS A 50 -7.43 9.62 -5.19
C LYS A 50 -6.11 9.74 -5.95
N CYS A 51 -6.18 9.60 -7.27
CA CYS A 51 -5.03 9.69 -8.18
C CYS A 51 -3.89 8.74 -7.82
N CYS A 52 -4.20 7.59 -7.23
CA CYS A 52 -3.23 6.56 -6.88
C CYS A 52 -3.01 5.57 -8.02
N LYS A 53 -1.87 4.89 -7.99
CA LYS A 53 -1.59 3.77 -8.88
C LYS A 53 -1.13 2.57 -8.06
N ILE A 54 -1.97 1.55 -7.98
CA ILE A 54 -1.65 0.27 -7.34
C ILE A 54 -1.33 -0.72 -8.45
N SER A 55 -0.07 -1.15 -8.53
CA SER A 55 0.38 -2.05 -9.60
C SER A 55 0.03 -3.51 -9.30
N SER A 56 0.14 -4.36 -10.32
CA SER A 56 -0.31 -5.75 -10.27
C SER A 56 0.35 -6.58 -9.16
N HIS A 57 -0.38 -7.62 -8.68
CA HIS A 57 0.05 -8.55 -7.64
C HIS A 57 0.33 -7.91 -6.28
N THR A 58 -0.20 -6.72 -6.02
CA THR A 58 -0.09 -6.06 -4.72
C THR A 58 -1.19 -6.57 -3.78
N PHE A 59 -0.81 -6.84 -2.54
CA PHE A 59 -1.73 -7.19 -1.46
C PHE A 59 -1.81 -6.05 -0.46
N VAL A 60 -3.02 -5.50 -0.29
CA VAL A 60 -3.33 -4.44 0.66
C VAL A 60 -4.25 -5.01 1.73
N CYS A 61 -3.67 -5.36 2.88
CA CYS A 61 -4.42 -5.98 3.97
C CYS A 61 -5.28 -4.97 4.74
N GLU A 62 -6.15 -5.50 5.58
CA GLU A 62 -7.00 -4.72 6.48
C GLU A 62 -6.18 -3.72 7.31
N GLY A 63 -6.71 -2.50 7.48
CA GLY A 63 -6.10 -1.44 8.29
C GLY A 63 -5.03 -0.62 7.59
N VAL A 64 -4.74 -0.88 6.31
CA VAL A 64 -3.83 -0.05 5.50
C VAL A 64 -4.57 1.17 4.98
N VAL A 65 -3.97 2.33 5.17
CA VAL A 65 -4.44 3.61 4.63
C VAL A 65 -3.42 4.16 3.66
N ILE A 66 -3.80 4.30 2.40
CA ILE A 66 -3.00 4.89 1.35
C ILE A 66 -3.63 6.25 1.01
N GLU A 67 -2.91 7.33 1.25
CA GLU A 67 -3.37 8.68 0.95
C GLU A 67 -3.28 8.99 -0.57
N ASP A 68 -3.62 10.22 -0.96
CA ASP A 68 -3.66 10.65 -2.36
C ASP A 68 -2.30 10.61 -3.07
N ASN A 69 -2.32 10.46 -4.39
CA ASN A 69 -1.15 10.57 -5.27
C ASN A 69 -0.03 9.55 -4.95
N VAL A 70 -0.36 8.41 -4.37
CA VAL A 70 0.61 7.38 -4.00
C VAL A 70 0.82 6.41 -5.15
N PHE A 71 2.07 6.04 -5.38
CA PHE A 71 2.46 4.96 -6.28
C PHE A 71 2.84 3.72 -5.49
N ILE A 72 2.20 2.59 -5.78
CA ILE A 72 2.54 1.26 -5.27
C ILE A 72 3.00 0.39 -6.44
N GLY A 73 4.24 -0.07 -6.39
CA GLY A 73 4.86 -0.95 -7.38
C GLY A 73 4.22 -2.34 -7.43
N HIS A 74 4.73 -3.19 -8.32
CA HIS A 74 4.25 -4.56 -8.48
C HIS A 74 4.62 -5.44 -7.29
N GLY A 75 3.72 -6.32 -6.87
CA GLY A 75 4.02 -7.32 -5.85
C GLY A 75 4.39 -6.76 -4.47
N VAL A 76 3.90 -5.58 -4.13
CA VAL A 76 4.09 -5.01 -2.78
C VAL A 76 3.17 -5.73 -1.80
N MET A 77 3.73 -6.10 -0.64
CA MET A 77 3.02 -6.79 0.44
C MET A 77 2.95 -5.93 1.68
N PHE A 78 1.74 -5.70 2.17
CA PHE A 78 1.50 -5.06 3.47
C PHE A 78 1.20 -6.12 4.53
N ILE A 79 1.70 -5.91 5.74
CA ILE A 79 1.51 -6.77 6.90
C ILE A 79 0.70 -6.01 7.94
N ASN A 80 -0.25 -6.67 8.59
CA ASN A 80 -1.12 -6.06 9.61
C ASN A 80 -1.15 -6.80 10.95
N ASP A 81 -0.22 -7.75 11.14
CA ASP A 81 -0.01 -8.48 12.38
C ASP A 81 1.49 -8.70 12.61
N SER A 82 2.01 -8.23 13.75
CA SER A 82 3.42 -8.40 14.13
C SER A 82 3.75 -9.79 14.62
N TYR A 83 2.76 -10.56 15.08
CA TYR A 83 2.94 -11.89 15.69
C TYR A 83 1.91 -12.90 15.18
N PRO A 84 1.85 -13.13 13.86
CA PRO A 84 0.81 -13.97 13.28
C PRO A 84 0.88 -15.41 13.80
N ARG A 85 -0.27 -15.97 14.12
CA ARG A 85 -0.44 -17.36 14.52
C ARG A 85 -1.64 -17.97 13.79
N ALA A 86 -1.54 -19.22 13.43
CA ALA A 86 -2.65 -19.95 12.83
C ALA A 86 -3.67 -20.39 13.89
N THR A 87 -3.20 -20.65 15.12
CA THR A 87 -4.03 -21.19 16.18
C THR A 87 -3.91 -20.40 17.49
N THR A 88 -4.95 -20.48 18.30
CA THR A 88 -4.94 -20.05 19.71
C THR A 88 -4.11 -21.01 20.57
N GLY A 89 -3.90 -20.66 21.84
CA GLY A 89 -3.17 -21.51 22.80
C GLY A 89 -3.77 -22.92 23.01
N ASP A 90 -5.07 -23.08 22.76
CA ASP A 90 -5.81 -24.35 22.86
C ASP A 90 -5.75 -25.18 21.56
N GLY A 91 -5.04 -24.70 20.52
CA GLY A 91 -4.89 -25.41 19.24
C GLY A 91 -6.03 -25.23 18.24
N ASN A 92 -7.03 -24.37 18.51
CA ASN A 92 -8.10 -24.04 17.59
C ASN A 92 -7.61 -22.99 16.56
N LEU A 93 -8.16 -23.01 15.33
CA LEU A 93 -7.90 -21.96 14.36
C LEU A 93 -8.29 -20.60 14.94
N GLN A 94 -7.41 -19.61 14.78
CA GLN A 94 -7.73 -18.23 15.15
C GLN A 94 -8.88 -17.67 14.29
N THR A 95 -9.68 -16.85 14.96
CA THR A 95 -10.75 -16.05 14.35
C THR A 95 -10.35 -14.55 14.40
N GLU A 96 -11.17 -13.68 13.84
CA GLU A 96 -10.96 -12.23 13.89
C GLU A 96 -10.94 -11.67 15.33
N ALA A 97 -11.51 -12.39 16.31
CA ALA A 97 -11.52 -11.98 17.72
C ALA A 97 -10.21 -12.28 18.46
N ASP A 98 -9.35 -13.12 17.89
CA ASP A 98 -8.16 -13.64 18.55
C ASP A 98 -6.89 -12.80 18.29
N TRP A 99 -6.97 -11.81 17.40
CA TRP A 99 -5.85 -10.93 17.07
C TRP A 99 -6.32 -9.50 16.83
N LYS A 100 -5.39 -8.57 16.71
CA LYS A 100 -5.69 -7.15 16.54
C LYS A 100 -5.01 -6.60 15.30
N VAL A 101 -5.81 -5.99 14.43
CA VAL A 101 -5.32 -5.29 13.25
C VAL A 101 -4.39 -4.15 13.63
N GLU A 102 -3.21 -4.15 13.03
CA GLU A 102 -2.19 -3.13 13.20
C GLU A 102 -2.16 -2.20 11.97
N ARG A 103 -2.52 -0.93 12.20
CA ARG A 103 -2.69 0.04 11.13
C ARG A 103 -1.36 0.51 10.54
N THR A 104 -1.28 0.57 9.21
CA THR A 104 -0.17 1.13 8.43
C THR A 104 -0.67 2.30 7.58
N VAL A 105 0.12 3.37 7.47
CA VAL A 105 -0.27 4.59 6.75
C VAL A 105 0.79 4.98 5.72
N ILE A 106 0.38 5.10 4.47
CA ILE A 106 1.20 5.62 3.37
C ILE A 106 0.74 7.04 3.08
N LYS A 107 1.59 8.01 3.35
CA LYS A 107 1.27 9.43 3.22
C LYS A 107 1.32 9.90 1.77
N LYS A 108 0.62 10.99 1.51
CA LYS A 108 0.46 11.61 0.20
C LYS A 108 1.76 11.69 -0.60
N GLY A 109 1.69 11.31 -1.87
CA GLY A 109 2.80 11.41 -2.82
C GLY A 109 3.94 10.41 -2.63
N ALA A 110 3.85 9.48 -1.66
CA ALA A 110 4.87 8.46 -1.47
C ALA A 110 4.89 7.46 -2.64
N SER A 111 6.06 6.86 -2.86
CA SER A 111 6.27 5.81 -3.88
C SER A 111 6.89 4.58 -3.26
N ILE A 112 6.25 3.42 -3.45
CA ILE A 112 6.73 2.14 -2.95
C ILE A 112 7.20 1.29 -4.14
N GLY A 113 8.48 0.94 -4.15
CA GLY A 113 9.09 0.13 -5.19
C GLY A 113 8.56 -1.30 -5.24
N SER A 114 8.62 -1.91 -6.42
CA SER A 114 8.13 -3.28 -6.66
C SER A 114 8.79 -4.30 -5.72
N GLY A 115 8.01 -5.27 -5.26
CA GLY A 115 8.49 -6.35 -4.39
C GLY A 115 8.85 -5.90 -2.96
N ALA A 116 8.52 -4.67 -2.56
CA ALA A 116 8.75 -4.24 -1.20
C ALA A 116 7.75 -4.89 -0.22
N THR A 117 8.19 -5.16 0.99
CA THR A 117 7.36 -5.60 2.12
C THR A 117 7.31 -4.52 3.19
N ILE A 118 6.11 -4.11 3.56
CA ILE A 118 5.87 -3.09 4.59
C ILE A 118 5.30 -3.78 5.83
N LEU A 119 6.06 -3.78 6.92
CA LEU A 119 5.59 -4.37 8.18
C LEU A 119 4.46 -3.55 8.78
N SER A 120 3.79 -4.14 9.75
CA SER A 120 2.68 -3.51 10.48
C SER A 120 3.11 -2.29 11.30
N LYS A 121 2.16 -1.41 11.61
CA LYS A 121 2.37 -0.17 12.41
C LYS A 121 3.31 0.84 11.75
N ILE A 122 3.60 0.73 10.46
CA ILE A 122 4.54 1.61 9.76
C ILE A 122 3.83 2.83 9.21
N LYS A 123 4.49 3.98 9.31
CA LYS A 123 4.13 5.22 8.63
C LYS A 123 5.19 5.56 7.59
N ILE A 124 4.80 5.54 6.32
CA ILE A 124 5.63 6.06 5.23
C ILE A 124 5.31 7.54 5.06
N GLY A 125 6.30 8.40 5.25
CA GLY A 125 6.16 9.86 5.17
C GLY A 125 5.79 10.38 3.78
N ALA A 126 5.25 11.59 3.73
CA ALA A 126 4.86 12.21 2.47
C ALA A 126 6.05 12.32 1.50
N ASN A 127 5.81 12.05 0.22
CA ASN A 127 6.81 12.06 -0.85
C ASN A 127 8.01 11.12 -0.63
N ALA A 128 7.98 10.24 0.37
CA ALA A 128 9.05 9.28 0.58
C ALA A 128 9.11 8.25 -0.55
N ILE A 129 10.29 7.71 -0.81
CA ILE A 129 10.51 6.65 -1.79
C ILE A 129 11.07 5.42 -1.09
N VAL A 130 10.39 4.30 -1.25
CA VAL A 130 10.89 2.98 -0.83
C VAL A 130 11.45 2.26 -2.06
N GLY A 131 12.71 1.89 -2.03
CA GLY A 131 13.37 1.14 -3.10
C GLY A 131 12.74 -0.23 -3.33
N ALA A 132 12.82 -0.73 -4.57
CA ALA A 132 12.32 -2.06 -4.92
C ALA A 132 12.97 -3.17 -4.07
N GLY A 133 12.22 -4.22 -3.72
CA GLY A 133 12.69 -5.34 -2.91
C GLY A 133 13.03 -5.02 -1.45
N SER A 134 12.69 -3.85 -0.96
CA SER A 134 12.98 -3.44 0.41
C SER A 134 12.04 -4.06 1.43
N VAL A 135 12.53 -4.29 2.66
CA VAL A 135 11.71 -4.65 3.81
C VAL A 135 11.69 -3.48 4.80
N VAL A 136 10.58 -2.77 4.85
CA VAL A 136 10.41 -1.60 5.72
C VAL A 136 9.96 -2.06 7.10
N THR A 137 10.83 -1.88 8.09
CA THR A 137 10.63 -2.35 9.47
C THR A 137 10.42 -1.22 10.48
N LYS A 138 10.51 0.04 10.02
CA LYS A 138 10.36 1.27 10.84
C LYS A 138 9.73 2.37 10.00
N ASP A 139 9.19 3.37 10.66
CA ASP A 139 8.68 4.57 10.00
C ASP A 139 9.72 5.20 9.06
N VAL A 140 9.22 5.69 7.94
CA VAL A 140 10.04 6.39 6.94
C VAL A 140 9.72 7.89 7.02
N PRO A 141 10.74 8.74 7.22
CA PRO A 141 10.53 10.19 7.27
C PRO A 141 9.99 10.74 5.94
N PRO A 142 9.29 11.89 5.95
CA PRO A 142 8.92 12.59 4.73
C PRO A 142 10.14 12.89 3.86
N ASN A 143 9.98 12.82 2.54
CA ASN A 143 11.02 13.06 1.53
C ASN A 143 12.26 12.16 1.64
N ALA A 144 12.23 11.12 2.46
CA ALA A 144 13.34 10.17 2.56
C ALA A 144 13.30 9.14 1.43
N ILE A 145 14.46 8.76 0.94
CA ILE A 145 14.66 7.60 0.07
C ILE A 145 15.26 6.49 0.93
N VAL A 146 14.54 5.37 1.06
CA VAL A 146 14.97 4.22 1.84
C VAL A 146 15.10 2.99 0.94
N ALA A 147 16.05 2.11 1.23
CA ALA A 147 16.17 0.82 0.55
C ALA A 147 16.84 -0.23 1.43
N GLY A 148 16.71 -1.50 1.02
CA GLY A 148 17.38 -2.65 1.61
C GLY A 148 16.50 -3.50 2.52
N ASN A 149 17.11 -4.55 3.10
CA ASN A 149 16.48 -5.46 4.07
C ASN A 149 17.40 -5.62 5.30
N PRO A 150 17.03 -5.02 6.44
CA PRO A 150 15.95 -4.04 6.62
C PRO A 150 16.26 -2.70 5.93
N ALA A 151 15.21 -2.01 5.49
CA ALA A 151 15.37 -0.71 4.80
C ALA A 151 16.03 0.34 5.70
N ARG A 152 16.92 1.14 5.09
CA ARG A 152 17.61 2.26 5.75
C ARG A 152 17.50 3.51 4.89
N VAL A 153 17.51 4.66 5.53
CA VAL A 153 17.59 5.95 4.82
C VAL A 153 18.89 6.04 4.07
N LEU A 154 18.82 6.22 2.76
CA LEU A 154 19.97 6.44 1.89
C LEU A 154 20.26 7.93 1.73
N ARG A 155 19.22 8.72 1.52
CA ARG A 155 19.27 10.18 1.34
C ARG A 155 17.86 10.77 1.42
N TYR A 156 17.76 12.08 1.32
CA TYR A 156 16.50 12.81 1.17
C TYR A 156 16.38 13.37 -0.24
N ILE A 157 15.14 13.54 -0.71
CA ILE A 157 14.84 14.23 -1.97
C ILE A 157 15.19 15.70 -1.76
N GLU A 158 16.11 16.22 -2.55
CA GLU A 158 16.41 17.64 -2.57
C GLU A 158 15.24 18.37 -3.24
N HIS A 159 14.68 19.36 -2.58
CA HIS A 159 13.77 20.31 -3.23
C HIS A 159 14.64 21.19 -4.15
N THR A 160 14.70 20.84 -5.43
CA THR A 160 15.16 21.80 -6.44
C THR A 160 14.16 22.97 -6.40
N VAL A 161 14.59 24.11 -5.89
CA VAL A 161 13.90 25.38 -6.11
C VAL A 161 13.92 25.57 -7.61
N GLU A 162 12.73 25.56 -8.24
CA GLU A 162 12.59 25.84 -9.66
C GLU A 162 13.19 27.22 -9.96
N GLY A 163 14.24 27.24 -10.74
CA GLY A 163 14.90 28.45 -11.21
C GLY A 163 16.23 28.14 -11.84
N HIS A 164 16.24 27.51 -13.01
CA HIS A 164 17.04 27.88 -14.17
C HIS A 164 16.82 26.87 -15.29
N ASN A 165 16.22 27.36 -16.37
CA ASN A 165 16.28 26.72 -17.68
C ASN A 165 17.76 26.59 -18.07
N GLU A 166 18.25 25.37 -18.21
CA GLU A 166 19.40 25.14 -19.09
C GLU A 166 19.02 24.01 -20.06
N HIS A 167 18.96 24.42 -21.31
CA HIS A 167 18.87 23.55 -22.47
C HIS A 167 20.10 22.64 -22.57
N PHE A 168 19.86 21.35 -22.77
CA PHE A 168 20.71 20.52 -23.58
C PHE A 168 19.83 19.69 -24.53
#